data_7cf8e16e4d1c53935ba9cf60c461d8ae
#
_entry.id   7cf8e16e4d1c53935ba9cf60c461d8ae
#
_cell.length_a   1.000
_cell.length_b   1.000
_cell.length_c   1.000
_cell.angle_alpha   90.00
_cell.angle_beta   90.00
_cell.angle_gamma   90.00
#
_symmetry.space_group_name_H-M   'P 1'
#
loop_
_entity.id
_entity.type
_entity.pdbx_description
1 polymer ?
#
loop_
_entity_poly.entity_id
_entity_poly.type
_entity_poly.pdbx_seq_one_letter_code
_entity_poly.pdbx_strand_id
1 'polypeptide(L)'
;MQILRKLIFRSSDLKLVPHYFYKIGFITTFLLYTGTGFAQTFSYEQAEQYILQNSYSSQASMALQQASQLEAEATKGLGLPRIDLNVRAYTFHNEIDLPLKSVKNNLEQTLSQGVNERIDQWQGENGLPTDITDPLRNGIGQVIHGGIGLIPDTANVVLEDEVVRPTISLMMPLYTGGLTQSAKQIANIQAQRSQLDSRQQQDIQRFEIIQAYFNTQLQQELNSISRTNRDAMQNHYNNALKLERAGFISKGQRMQFEVARNNAERALQNSQANLEASRFQLQNLLKQQTVDSLNTPLFINSQQSPVLAQLMATYPEQSTLIRKMQTDTLLAEENVRAQNAAKKPSIFAFGEYSLDEQQNWIIGMAARYNLFSGIDKQKKVQAAELQRYAAGLATERTKQEIENILFKSYSELTSAQNSHRLLQQNMRAAQENLRIQELSFKEDMGTATQVIDAQNSLNILKGEMALNAYKYVISLASLLQGHGSIEQFKSYIHQPDTVYIR
;
A
#
# COMPACT_ATOMS: atom_id res chain seq x y z
N MET A 1 -12.11 -19.74 46.00
CA MET A 1 -12.33 -18.27 45.90
C MET A 1 -11.60 -17.49 47.01
N GLN A 2 -10.70 -18.10 47.78
CA GLN A 2 -9.84 -17.42 48.77
C GLN A 2 -8.36 -17.30 48.38
N ILE A 3 -7.94 -17.93 47.28
CA ILE A 3 -6.53 -17.95 46.83
C ILE A 3 -6.16 -16.73 46.00
N LEU A 4 -7.12 -16.04 45.38
CA LEU A 4 -6.89 -14.86 44.54
C LEU A 4 -6.67 -13.55 45.33
N ARG A 5 -6.84 -13.54 46.66
CA ARG A 5 -6.70 -12.34 47.51
C ARG A 5 -5.32 -12.13 48.14
N LYS A 6 -4.37 -13.08 47.98
CA LYS A 6 -3.02 -12.96 48.56
C LYS A 6 -1.92 -12.46 47.59
N LEU A 7 -2.26 -12.24 46.29
CA LEU A 7 -1.29 -11.81 45.30
C LEU A 7 -1.31 -10.31 44.95
N ILE A 8 -2.16 -9.53 45.64
CA ILE A 8 -2.19 -8.08 45.46
C ILE A 8 -1.92 -7.46 46.85
N PHE A 9 -0.81 -6.79 46.99
CA PHE A 9 -0.30 -5.95 48.05
C PHE A 9 0.94 -6.47 48.78
N ARG A 10 2.07 -6.20 48.16
CA ARG A 10 3.25 -5.63 48.85
C ARG A 10 4.12 -4.90 47.85
N SER A 11 3.72 -3.64 47.58
CA SER A 11 4.55 -2.69 46.84
C SER A 11 5.27 -1.84 47.90
N SER A 12 6.52 -2.11 48.14
CA SER A 12 7.49 -1.13 48.63
C SER A 12 8.86 -1.73 48.42
N ASP A 13 9.66 -1.05 47.61
CA ASP A 13 11.07 -1.24 47.29
C ASP A 13 11.39 -1.70 45.85
N LEU A 14 10.92 -0.91 44.87
CA LEU A 14 11.57 -0.85 43.56
C LEU A 14 12.08 0.58 43.38
N LYS A 15 13.36 0.78 43.60
CA LYS A 15 14.07 2.01 43.26
C LYS A 15 14.01 2.19 41.75
N LEU A 16 13.30 3.24 41.31
CA LEU A 16 13.20 3.70 39.93
C LEU A 16 14.58 4.13 39.40
N VAL A 17 15.00 3.50 38.33
CA VAL A 17 16.06 3.98 37.45
C VAL A 17 15.49 5.17 36.65
N PRO A 18 16.16 6.32 36.58
CA PRO A 18 15.61 7.48 35.88
C PRO A 18 15.66 7.27 34.40
N HIS A 19 14.49 7.17 33.77
CA HIS A 19 14.34 7.31 32.33
C HIS A 19 14.65 8.75 31.93
N TYR A 20 15.67 8.93 31.11
CA TYR A 20 15.89 10.14 30.34
C TYR A 20 14.75 10.30 29.33
N PHE A 21 13.71 11.06 29.71
CA PHE A 21 12.77 11.64 28.79
C PHE A 21 13.44 12.85 28.11
N TYR A 22 13.84 12.70 26.86
CA TYR A 22 14.10 13.82 25.97
C TYR A 22 12.79 14.60 25.79
N LYS A 23 12.64 15.70 26.53
CA LYS A 23 11.64 16.71 26.25
C LYS A 23 12.06 17.44 24.99
N ILE A 24 11.57 17.01 23.84
CA ILE A 24 11.49 17.85 22.63
C ILE A 24 10.33 18.81 22.90
N GLY A 25 10.69 20.03 23.33
CA GLY A 25 9.75 21.14 23.45
C GLY A 25 9.35 21.58 22.04
N PHE A 26 8.17 21.16 21.59
CA PHE A 26 7.48 21.79 20.47
C PHE A 26 6.96 23.14 20.97
N ILE A 27 7.69 24.21 20.68
CA ILE A 27 7.17 25.58 20.76
C ILE A 27 6.23 25.72 19.57
N THR A 28 4.95 25.47 19.77
CA THR A 28 3.88 25.86 18.85
C THR A 28 3.70 27.38 18.96
N THR A 29 4.44 28.10 18.11
CA THR A 29 4.15 29.51 17.84
C THR A 29 2.87 29.54 17.02
N PHE A 30 1.75 29.76 17.69
CA PHE A 30 0.45 30.03 17.07
C PHE A 30 0.53 31.44 16.48
N LEU A 31 1.04 31.55 15.26
CA LEU A 31 0.89 32.76 14.44
C LEU A 31 -0.57 32.81 13.99
N LEU A 32 -1.34 33.67 14.66
CA LEU A 32 -2.62 34.15 14.16
C LEU A 32 -2.38 34.86 12.82
N TYR A 33 -2.42 34.11 11.72
CA TYR A 33 -2.56 34.67 10.39
C TYR A 33 -4.01 35.20 10.29
N THR A 34 -4.20 36.49 10.50
CA THR A 34 -5.38 37.19 10.03
C THR A 34 -5.34 37.14 8.51
N GLY A 35 -6.14 36.23 7.94
CA GLY A 35 -6.23 36.02 6.50
C GLY A 35 -6.85 37.24 5.83
N THR A 36 -6.01 38.13 5.30
CA THR A 36 -6.40 38.86 4.10
C THR A 36 -6.51 37.81 3.00
N GLY A 37 -7.71 37.58 2.51
CA GLY A 37 -7.99 36.64 1.43
C GLY A 37 -7.32 37.12 0.14
N PHE A 38 -6.03 36.79 0.01
CA PHE A 38 -5.39 36.78 -1.30
C PHE A 38 -5.95 35.57 -2.05
N ALA A 39 -6.57 35.82 -3.20
CA ALA A 39 -6.98 34.80 -4.13
C ALA A 39 -5.77 33.85 -4.34
N GLN A 40 -5.88 32.61 -3.82
CA GLN A 40 -4.78 31.67 -3.84
C GLN A 40 -4.72 31.04 -5.22
N THR A 41 -3.74 31.49 -6.01
CA THR A 41 -3.48 30.93 -7.33
C THR A 41 -2.64 29.66 -7.18
N PHE A 42 -3.12 28.55 -7.73
CA PHE A 42 -2.44 27.26 -7.66
C PHE A 42 -1.78 26.91 -9.01
N SER A 43 -0.46 26.68 -9.00
CA SER A 43 0.19 26.02 -10.14
C SER A 43 0.00 24.48 -10.05
N TYR A 44 0.21 23.80 -11.19
CA TYR A 44 0.18 22.35 -11.20
C TYR A 44 1.22 21.75 -10.24
N GLU A 45 2.43 22.29 -10.21
CA GLU A 45 3.53 21.82 -9.36
C GLU A 45 3.20 21.94 -7.86
N GLN A 46 2.53 23.04 -7.49
CA GLN A 46 2.07 23.22 -6.11
C GLN A 46 0.98 22.21 -5.76
N ALA A 47 0.05 21.94 -6.69
CA ALA A 47 -0.99 20.96 -6.50
C ALA A 47 -0.42 19.53 -6.40
N GLU A 48 0.55 19.17 -7.26
CA GLU A 48 1.26 17.89 -7.20
C GLU A 48 1.98 17.71 -5.86
N GLN A 49 2.77 18.70 -5.45
CA GLN A 49 3.48 18.64 -4.18
C GLN A 49 2.54 18.50 -2.99
N TYR A 50 1.42 19.24 -3.01
CA TYR A 50 0.44 19.22 -1.94
C TYR A 50 -0.21 17.84 -1.80
N ILE A 51 -0.65 17.23 -2.90
CA ILE A 51 -1.33 15.90 -2.86
C ILE A 51 -0.37 14.81 -2.39
N LEU A 52 0.88 14.81 -2.86
CA LEU A 52 1.88 13.82 -2.48
C LEU A 52 2.21 13.87 -0.99
N GLN A 53 2.18 15.05 -0.38
CA GLN A 53 2.48 15.21 1.05
C GLN A 53 1.26 15.02 1.95
N ASN A 54 0.09 15.44 1.51
CA ASN A 54 -1.06 15.62 2.40
C ASN A 54 -2.23 14.66 2.13
N SER A 55 -2.28 13.95 0.99
CA SER A 55 -3.42 13.05 0.73
C SER A 55 -3.50 11.91 1.73
N TYR A 56 -4.72 11.45 2.01
CA TYR A 56 -4.94 10.31 2.90
C TYR A 56 -4.31 9.03 2.38
N SER A 57 -4.34 8.80 1.07
CA SER A 57 -3.73 7.63 0.44
C SER A 57 -2.19 7.67 0.50
N SER A 58 -1.56 8.86 0.39
CA SER A 58 -0.13 9.01 0.59
C SER A 58 0.27 8.68 2.03
N GLN A 59 -0.42 9.27 3.01
CA GLN A 59 -0.16 9.01 4.42
C GLN A 59 -0.36 7.52 4.77
N ALA A 60 -1.43 6.91 4.28
CA ALA A 60 -1.70 5.48 4.48
C ALA A 60 -0.60 4.59 3.87
N SER A 61 -0.17 4.88 2.62
CA SER A 61 0.87 4.09 1.95
C SER A 61 2.23 4.22 2.63
N MET A 62 2.59 5.41 3.12
CA MET A 62 3.81 5.61 3.92
C MET A 62 3.76 4.85 5.25
N ALA A 63 2.61 4.87 5.95
CA ALA A 63 2.44 4.13 7.19
C ALA A 63 2.56 2.61 6.97
N LEU A 64 1.96 2.07 5.90
CA LEU A 64 2.09 0.66 5.53
C LEU A 64 3.52 0.29 5.14
N GLN A 65 4.22 1.16 4.44
CA GLN A 65 5.63 0.97 4.12
C GLN A 65 6.49 0.91 5.40
N GLN A 66 6.29 1.84 6.34
CA GLN A 66 6.99 1.82 7.62
C GLN A 66 6.66 0.58 8.44
N ALA A 67 5.39 0.16 8.47
CA ALA A 67 4.98 -1.07 9.15
C ALA A 67 5.71 -2.30 8.58
N SER A 68 5.75 -2.45 7.25
CA SER A 68 6.46 -3.57 6.61
C SER A 68 7.98 -3.53 6.84
N GLN A 69 8.58 -2.36 6.95
CA GLN A 69 9.99 -2.21 7.31
C GLN A 69 10.24 -2.67 8.76
N LEU A 70 9.40 -2.26 9.70
CA LEU A 70 9.49 -2.68 11.09
C LEU A 70 9.26 -4.20 11.26
N GLU A 71 8.34 -4.78 10.50
CA GLU A 71 8.13 -6.23 10.45
C GLU A 71 9.38 -6.96 9.93
N ALA A 72 10.00 -6.45 8.87
CA ALA A 72 11.26 -7.01 8.36
C ALA A 72 12.40 -6.88 9.38
N GLU A 73 12.47 -5.76 10.11
CA GLU A 73 13.43 -5.58 11.20
C GLU A 73 13.18 -6.53 12.36
N ALA A 74 11.93 -6.72 12.77
CA ALA A 74 11.55 -7.66 13.82
C ALA A 74 11.97 -9.10 13.48
N THR A 75 11.93 -9.49 12.20
CA THR A 75 12.36 -10.84 11.77
C THR A 75 13.87 -11.04 11.74
N LYS A 76 14.69 -9.98 11.83
CA LYS A 76 16.17 -10.12 11.88
C LYS A 76 16.63 -10.97 13.05
N GLY A 77 15.89 -10.94 14.16
CA GLY A 77 16.14 -11.76 15.36
C GLY A 77 15.79 -13.23 15.21
N LEU A 78 15.14 -13.68 14.14
CA LEU A 78 14.87 -15.10 13.91
C LEU A 78 16.16 -15.91 13.86
N GLY A 79 16.22 -16.97 14.65
CA GLY A 79 17.41 -17.79 14.80
C GLY A 79 18.30 -17.38 15.99
N LEU A 80 18.03 -16.28 16.67
CA LEU A 80 18.63 -15.97 17.96
C LEU A 80 17.98 -16.78 19.08
N PRO A 81 18.66 -16.95 20.23
CA PRO A 81 18.07 -17.59 21.40
C PRO A 81 16.79 -16.87 21.84
N ARG A 82 15.75 -17.62 22.07
CA ARG A 82 14.51 -17.17 22.69
C ARG A 82 14.55 -17.51 24.16
N ILE A 83 14.30 -16.55 25.01
CA ILE A 83 14.23 -16.71 26.46
C ILE A 83 12.81 -16.43 26.91
N ASP A 84 12.20 -17.41 27.56
CA ASP A 84 10.83 -17.31 28.07
C ASP A 84 10.82 -17.56 29.58
N LEU A 85 10.02 -16.78 30.30
CA LEU A 85 9.65 -17.06 31.69
C LEU A 85 8.30 -17.79 31.68
N ASN A 86 8.29 -19.01 32.17
CA ASN A 86 7.09 -19.83 32.27
C ASN A 86 6.74 -20.06 33.72
N VAL A 87 5.44 -19.99 34.06
CA VAL A 87 4.93 -20.39 35.36
C VAL A 87 3.92 -21.50 35.12
N ARG A 88 4.22 -22.68 35.65
CA ARG A 88 3.29 -23.80 35.61
C ARG A 88 2.73 -24.04 36.99
N ALA A 89 1.43 -24.15 37.11
CA ALA A 89 0.73 -24.54 38.34
C ALA A 89 -0.09 -25.79 37.98
N TYR A 90 0.16 -26.89 38.70
CA TYR A 90 -0.58 -28.14 38.47
C TYR A 90 -0.66 -28.92 39.77
N THR A 91 -1.71 -29.68 39.90
CA THR A 91 -1.90 -30.68 40.96
C THR A 91 -1.81 -32.05 40.30
N PHE A 92 -1.07 -32.94 40.93
CA PHE A 92 -1.05 -34.32 40.43
C PHE A 92 -1.33 -35.28 41.57
N HIS A 93 -1.97 -36.36 41.25
CA HIS A 93 -2.15 -37.54 42.07
C HIS A 93 -1.65 -38.74 41.30
N ASN A 94 -0.64 -39.41 41.79
CA ASN A 94 -0.13 -40.59 41.17
C ASN A 94 0.08 -41.70 42.21
N GLU A 95 -0.51 -42.84 41.99
CA GLU A 95 -0.43 -44.02 42.82
C GLU A 95 0.45 -45.06 42.14
N ILE A 96 1.56 -45.38 42.76
CA ILE A 96 2.57 -46.25 42.21
C ILE A 96 2.73 -47.48 43.09
N ASP A 97 2.34 -48.64 42.58
CA ASP A 97 2.62 -49.94 43.21
C ASP A 97 4.01 -50.43 42.82
N LEU A 98 4.95 -50.32 43.72
CA LEU A 98 6.31 -50.88 43.53
C LEU A 98 6.36 -52.34 43.99
N PRO A 99 6.59 -53.30 43.08
CA PRO A 99 6.75 -54.68 43.48
C PRO A 99 8.10 -54.86 44.19
N LEU A 100 8.05 -54.90 45.54
CA LEU A 100 9.22 -55.06 46.39
C LEU A 100 9.65 -56.52 46.54
N LYS A 101 8.92 -57.47 46.00
CA LYS A 101 9.18 -58.91 46.11
C LYS A 101 10.53 -59.34 45.53
N SER A 102 10.98 -58.68 44.43
CA SER A 102 12.29 -58.92 43.80
C SER A 102 13.44 -58.21 44.58
N VAL A 103 13.11 -57.23 45.35
CA VAL A 103 14.05 -56.40 46.14
C VAL A 103 14.42 -57.08 47.46
N LYS A 104 13.46 -57.88 48.03
CA LYS A 104 13.68 -58.66 49.25
C LYS A 104 14.80 -59.70 49.11
N ASN A 105 15.04 -60.19 47.91
CA ASN A 105 15.97 -61.31 47.66
C ASN A 105 17.45 -60.97 47.38
N ASN A 106 17.74 -59.62 47.19
CA ASN A 106 19.13 -59.18 46.89
C ASN A 106 19.46 -57.87 47.65
N LEU A 107 19.61 -58.01 48.97
CA LEU A 107 19.24 -56.95 49.90
C LEU A 107 20.28 -55.88 50.23
N GLU A 108 21.48 -55.78 49.84
CA GLU A 108 22.33 -54.66 50.32
C GLU A 108 23.08 -53.89 49.27
N GLN A 109 23.43 -54.45 48.16
CA GLN A 109 24.17 -53.69 47.12
C GLN A 109 23.35 -53.29 45.87
N THR A 110 22.20 -53.90 45.66
CA THR A 110 21.43 -53.70 44.42
C THR A 110 20.26 -52.68 44.62
N LEU A 111 19.93 -52.37 45.88
CA LEU A 111 18.71 -51.60 46.23
C LEU A 111 18.68 -50.18 45.72
N SER A 112 19.78 -49.44 45.95
CA SER A 112 19.82 -48.04 45.53
C SER A 112 20.01 -47.87 44.04
N GLN A 113 20.76 -48.75 43.39
CA GLN A 113 21.01 -48.70 41.97
C GLN A 113 19.81 -49.21 41.16
N GLY A 114 19.20 -50.34 41.48
CA GLY A 114 18.10 -50.90 40.71
C GLY A 114 16.80 -50.04 40.78
N VAL A 115 16.54 -49.38 41.92
CA VAL A 115 15.41 -48.48 42.02
C VAL A 115 15.67 -47.20 41.24
N ASN A 116 16.87 -46.65 41.30
CA ASN A 116 17.22 -45.46 40.53
C ASN A 116 17.20 -45.74 39.02
N GLU A 117 17.75 -46.88 38.58
CA GLU A 117 17.69 -47.29 37.18
C GLU A 117 16.24 -47.50 36.69
N ARG A 118 15.36 -48.05 37.53
CA ARG A 118 13.95 -48.21 37.18
C ARG A 118 13.20 -46.89 37.14
N ILE A 119 13.49 -45.97 38.05
CA ILE A 119 12.92 -44.64 38.02
C ILE A 119 13.39 -43.87 36.77
N ASP A 120 14.68 -44.00 36.42
CA ASP A 120 15.24 -43.39 35.22
C ASP A 120 14.68 -44.02 33.94
N GLN A 121 14.52 -45.35 33.89
CA GLN A 121 13.83 -46.05 32.80
C GLN A 121 12.36 -45.62 32.67
N TRP A 122 11.67 -45.53 33.76
CA TRP A 122 10.24 -45.12 33.80
C TRP A 122 10.06 -43.68 33.41
N GLN A 123 11.00 -42.80 33.79
CA GLN A 123 11.07 -41.41 33.36
C GLN A 123 11.27 -41.32 31.83
N GLY A 124 12.14 -42.19 31.27
CA GLY A 124 12.39 -42.24 29.84
C GLY A 124 11.20 -42.80 29.01
N GLU A 125 10.55 -43.86 29.49
CA GLU A 125 9.45 -44.55 28.79
C GLU A 125 8.12 -43.76 28.85
N ASN A 126 7.84 -43.08 29.96
CA ASN A 126 6.53 -42.41 30.16
C ASN A 126 6.60 -40.87 30.07
N GLY A 127 7.79 -40.31 29.84
CA GLY A 127 7.94 -38.86 29.69
C GLY A 127 7.61 -38.05 30.97
N LEU A 128 7.78 -38.67 32.15
CA LEU A 128 7.44 -38.04 33.42
C LEU A 128 8.41 -36.88 33.75
N PRO A 129 7.90 -35.73 34.21
CA PRO A 129 8.75 -34.63 34.65
C PRO A 129 9.60 -35.02 35.86
N THR A 130 10.79 -34.42 36.00
CA THR A 130 11.70 -34.61 37.15
C THR A 130 11.03 -34.30 38.49
N ASP A 131 10.04 -33.42 38.50
CA ASP A 131 9.25 -33.03 39.68
C ASP A 131 8.45 -34.18 40.31
N ILE A 132 8.18 -35.25 39.54
CA ILE A 132 7.50 -36.46 40.03
C ILE A 132 8.51 -37.48 40.51
N THR A 133 9.66 -37.51 39.89
CA THR A 133 10.69 -38.54 40.19
C THR A 133 11.56 -38.21 41.40
N ASP A 134 11.81 -36.95 41.69
CA ASP A 134 12.63 -36.54 42.86
C ASP A 134 11.95 -36.78 44.24
N PRO A 135 10.68 -36.48 44.40
CA PRO A 135 9.93 -36.90 45.62
C PRO A 135 9.87 -38.41 45.77
N LEU A 136 9.81 -39.15 44.64
CA LEU A 136 9.80 -40.61 44.62
C LEU A 136 11.13 -41.18 45.16
N ARG A 137 12.27 -40.66 44.70
CA ARG A 137 13.63 -41.03 45.17
C ARG A 137 13.76 -40.79 46.68
N ASN A 138 13.36 -39.64 47.16
CA ASN A 138 13.42 -39.26 48.58
C ASN A 138 12.50 -40.12 49.43
N GLY A 139 11.25 -40.38 48.99
CA GLY A 139 10.31 -41.23 49.70
C GLY A 139 10.77 -42.66 49.85
N ILE A 140 11.34 -43.25 48.78
CA ILE A 140 11.86 -44.60 48.75
C ILE A 140 13.14 -44.67 49.62
N GLY A 141 14.03 -43.67 49.58
CA GLY A 141 15.23 -43.62 50.42
C GLY A 141 14.91 -43.64 51.91
N GLN A 142 13.88 -43.00 52.34
CA GLN A 142 13.40 -43.04 53.75
C GLN A 142 12.83 -44.42 54.14
N VAL A 143 12.13 -45.09 53.24
CA VAL A 143 11.60 -46.46 53.47
C VAL A 143 12.73 -47.49 53.57
N ILE A 144 13.78 -47.36 52.79
CA ILE A 144 14.95 -48.26 52.79
C ILE A 144 15.78 -48.10 54.06
N HIS A 145 15.91 -46.90 54.59
CA HIS A 145 16.67 -46.62 55.84
C HIS A 145 15.97 -47.05 57.12
N GLY A 146 14.64 -47.21 57.11
CA GLY A 146 13.83 -47.41 58.32
C GLY A 146 13.63 -48.90 58.76
N GLY A 147 14.10 -49.93 58.04
CA GLY A 147 13.95 -51.28 58.55
C GLY A 147 13.66 -52.37 57.54
N ILE A 148 14.70 -53.11 57.22
CA ILE A 148 14.72 -54.24 56.26
C ILE A 148 13.81 -55.43 56.68
N GLY A 149 13.27 -55.43 57.86
CA GLY A 149 12.45 -56.50 58.41
C GLY A 149 10.92 -56.41 58.19
N LEU A 150 10.42 -55.29 57.77
CA LEU A 150 8.97 -55.01 57.69
C LEU A 150 8.52 -54.55 56.28
N ILE A 151 9.30 -54.86 55.23
CA ILE A 151 8.94 -54.41 53.85
C ILE A 151 7.79 -55.28 53.33
N PRO A 152 6.62 -54.74 53.02
CA PRO A 152 5.53 -55.42 52.37
C PRO A 152 5.94 -55.87 50.96
N ASP A 153 5.28 -56.87 50.39
CA ASP A 153 5.57 -57.40 49.06
C ASP A 153 5.29 -56.38 47.94
N THR A 154 4.50 -55.34 48.24
CA THR A 154 4.23 -54.15 47.40
C THR A 154 4.26 -52.93 48.31
N ALA A 155 4.96 -51.88 47.91
CA ALA A 155 4.84 -50.57 48.51
C ALA A 155 3.97 -49.69 47.60
N ASN A 156 2.84 -49.30 48.11
CA ASN A 156 2.01 -48.29 47.47
C ASN A 156 2.56 -46.92 47.90
N VAL A 157 3.04 -46.17 46.92
CA VAL A 157 3.53 -44.80 47.11
C VAL A 157 2.53 -43.88 46.45
N VAL A 158 1.78 -43.13 47.23
CA VAL A 158 0.89 -42.07 46.77
C VAL A 158 1.66 -40.79 46.75
N LEU A 159 1.77 -40.20 45.56
CA LEU A 159 2.37 -38.89 45.31
C LEU A 159 1.25 -37.89 45.02
N GLU A 160 0.96 -37.04 45.99
CA GLU A 160 0.07 -35.92 45.83
C GLU A 160 0.85 -34.67 46.13
N ASP A 161 0.83 -33.71 45.17
CA ASP A 161 1.42 -32.39 45.43
C ASP A 161 0.76 -31.30 44.62
N GLU A 162 0.77 -30.09 45.14
CA GLU A 162 0.42 -28.86 44.43
C GLU A 162 1.71 -28.14 44.08
N VAL A 163 2.07 -28.14 42.82
CA VAL A 163 3.34 -27.58 42.34
C VAL A 163 3.09 -26.28 41.61
N VAL A 164 3.73 -25.20 42.07
CA VAL A 164 3.87 -23.94 41.35
C VAL A 164 5.33 -23.76 40.97
N ARG A 165 5.64 -23.94 39.70
CA ARG A 165 7.02 -23.95 39.22
C ARG A 165 7.27 -22.83 38.18
N PRO A 166 7.93 -21.75 38.60
CA PRO A 166 8.47 -20.78 37.65
C PRO A 166 9.78 -21.29 37.07
N THR A 167 9.88 -21.24 35.72
CA THR A 167 11.07 -21.67 34.98
C THR A 167 11.50 -20.64 33.95
N ILE A 168 12.79 -20.46 33.76
CA ILE A 168 13.36 -19.74 32.63
C ILE A 168 13.76 -20.79 31.60
N SER A 169 13.17 -20.70 30.40
CA SER A 169 13.51 -21.58 29.30
C SER A 169 14.23 -20.79 28.18
N LEU A 170 15.24 -21.44 27.61
CA LEU A 170 16.00 -20.94 26.46
C LEU A 170 15.82 -21.93 25.31
N MET A 171 15.46 -21.42 24.13
CA MET A 171 15.39 -22.20 22.92
C MET A 171 16.11 -21.48 21.79
N MET A 172 17.03 -22.16 21.12
CA MET A 172 17.80 -21.61 19.99
C MET A 172 17.77 -22.57 18.82
N PRO A 173 17.23 -22.17 17.65
CA PRO A 173 17.30 -22.99 16.45
C PRO A 173 18.73 -22.98 15.89
N LEU A 174 19.39 -24.15 15.89
CA LEU A 174 20.73 -24.35 15.31
C LEU A 174 20.66 -24.65 13.81
N TYR A 175 19.65 -25.43 13.41
CA TYR A 175 19.38 -25.75 12.02
C TYR A 175 17.89 -25.95 11.79
N THR A 176 17.33 -25.28 10.78
CA THR A 176 15.89 -25.33 10.45
C THR A 176 15.64 -25.76 9.01
N GLY A 177 16.63 -26.43 8.37
CA GLY A 177 16.54 -26.81 6.97
C GLY A 177 16.59 -25.63 5.98
N GLY A 178 16.77 -24.40 6.46
CA GLY A 178 16.69 -23.16 5.68
C GLY A 178 15.40 -22.34 5.94
N LEU A 179 14.46 -22.83 6.75
CA LEU A 179 13.16 -22.17 6.99
C LEU A 179 13.34 -20.76 7.59
N THR A 180 14.23 -20.62 8.59
CA THR A 180 14.54 -19.32 9.20
C THR A 180 15.09 -18.32 8.18
N GLN A 181 15.97 -18.80 7.28
CA GLN A 181 16.54 -17.95 6.23
C GLN A 181 15.46 -17.52 5.23
N SER A 182 14.61 -18.45 4.77
CA SER A 182 13.50 -18.11 3.88
C SER A 182 12.51 -17.14 4.55
N ALA A 183 12.21 -17.32 5.85
CA ALA A 183 11.32 -16.40 6.57
C ALA A 183 11.89 -14.95 6.62
N LYS A 184 13.19 -14.81 6.91
CA LYS A 184 13.86 -13.49 6.86
C LYS A 184 13.83 -12.90 5.45
N GLN A 185 14.08 -13.72 4.43
CA GLN A 185 14.09 -13.26 3.04
C GLN A 185 12.68 -12.85 2.58
N ILE A 186 11.65 -13.61 2.93
CA ILE A 186 10.24 -13.25 2.66
C ILE A 186 9.91 -11.91 3.28
N ALA A 187 10.25 -11.67 4.55
CA ALA A 187 9.99 -10.39 5.22
C ALA A 187 10.73 -9.22 4.54
N ASN A 188 11.98 -9.42 4.12
CA ASN A 188 12.74 -8.40 3.38
C ASN A 188 12.12 -8.10 2.01
N ILE A 189 11.69 -9.12 1.27
CA ILE A 189 11.02 -8.95 -0.03
C ILE A 189 9.66 -8.26 0.14
N GLN A 190 8.91 -8.59 1.20
CA GLN A 190 7.65 -7.89 1.53
C GLN A 190 7.88 -6.42 1.84
N ALA A 191 8.94 -6.05 2.55
CA ALA A 191 9.31 -4.66 2.78
C ALA A 191 9.67 -3.94 1.47
N GLN A 192 10.42 -4.58 0.57
CA GLN A 192 10.70 -4.03 -0.77
C GLN A 192 9.42 -3.88 -1.60
N ARG A 193 8.52 -4.86 -1.55
CA ARG A 193 7.23 -4.81 -2.22
C ARG A 193 6.38 -3.64 -1.71
N SER A 194 6.33 -3.44 -0.39
CA SER A 194 5.60 -2.33 0.22
C SER A 194 6.18 -0.96 -0.18
N GLN A 195 7.49 -0.85 -0.38
CA GLN A 195 8.12 0.34 -0.93
C GLN A 195 7.67 0.60 -2.38
N LEU A 196 7.56 -0.45 -3.21
CA LEU A 196 7.05 -0.34 -4.57
C LEU A 196 5.55 -0.01 -4.59
N ASP A 197 4.75 -0.56 -3.66
CA ASP A 197 3.34 -0.20 -3.49
C ASP A 197 3.17 1.29 -3.15
N SER A 198 4.00 1.82 -2.26
CA SER A 198 4.01 3.26 -1.91
C SER A 198 4.38 4.12 -3.12
N ARG A 199 5.38 3.72 -3.91
CA ARG A 199 5.76 4.43 -5.14
C ARG A 199 4.66 4.37 -6.20
N GLN A 200 4.04 3.22 -6.40
CA GLN A 200 2.91 3.06 -7.31
C GLN A 200 1.74 3.96 -6.90
N GLN A 201 1.47 4.07 -5.59
CA GLN A 201 0.43 4.97 -5.08
C GLN A 201 0.74 6.44 -5.38
N GLN A 202 2.01 6.86 -5.27
CA GLN A 202 2.42 8.20 -5.66
C GLN A 202 2.24 8.44 -7.17
N ASP A 203 2.56 7.45 -8.01
CA ASP A 203 2.37 7.55 -9.46
C ASP A 203 0.88 7.67 -9.84
N ILE A 204 0.01 6.93 -9.15
CA ILE A 204 -1.45 7.05 -9.28
C ILE A 204 -1.92 8.46 -8.89
N GLN A 205 -1.45 8.98 -7.76
CA GLN A 205 -1.82 10.33 -7.30
C GLN A 205 -1.35 11.43 -8.24
N ARG A 206 -0.14 11.29 -8.82
CA ARG A 206 0.32 12.22 -9.86
C ARG A 206 -0.61 12.21 -11.06
N PHE A 207 -1.03 11.03 -11.49
CA PHE A 207 -1.98 10.94 -12.60
C PHE A 207 -3.34 11.54 -12.25
N GLU A 208 -3.86 11.27 -11.07
CA GLU A 208 -5.13 11.82 -10.57
C GLU A 208 -5.10 13.36 -10.52
N ILE A 209 -4.02 13.95 -10.01
CA ILE A 209 -3.91 15.41 -9.94
C ILE A 209 -3.72 16.03 -11.33
N ILE A 210 -2.98 15.39 -12.24
CA ILE A 210 -2.88 15.83 -13.64
C ILE A 210 -4.27 15.86 -14.24
N GLN A 211 -5.01 14.78 -14.11
CA GLN A 211 -6.36 14.67 -14.66
C GLN A 211 -7.30 15.71 -14.08
N ALA A 212 -7.37 15.85 -12.75
CA ALA A 212 -8.29 16.79 -12.10
C ALA A 212 -7.92 18.25 -12.38
N TYR A 213 -6.65 18.60 -12.31
CA TYR A 213 -6.15 19.95 -12.55
C TYR A 213 -6.41 20.39 -13.99
N PHE A 214 -5.97 19.61 -14.96
CA PHE A 214 -6.11 19.97 -16.37
C PHE A 214 -7.55 19.79 -16.90
N ASN A 215 -8.36 18.91 -16.29
CA ASN A 215 -9.80 18.92 -16.55
C ASN A 215 -10.46 20.22 -16.06
N THR A 216 -10.06 20.73 -14.90
CA THR A 216 -10.58 22.02 -14.40
C THR A 216 -10.15 23.17 -15.31
N GLN A 217 -8.90 23.15 -15.81
CA GLN A 217 -8.44 24.10 -16.84
C GLN A 217 -9.26 23.99 -18.12
N LEU A 218 -9.55 22.76 -18.61
CA LEU A 218 -10.40 22.57 -19.77
C LEU A 218 -11.79 23.18 -19.55
N GLN A 219 -12.44 22.89 -18.42
CA GLN A 219 -13.76 23.46 -18.12
C GLN A 219 -13.73 24.98 -17.98
N GLN A 220 -12.64 25.54 -17.46
CA GLN A 220 -12.43 26.97 -17.39
C GLN A 220 -12.33 27.60 -18.78
N GLU A 221 -11.61 26.98 -19.70
CA GLU A 221 -11.48 27.45 -21.08
C GLU A 221 -12.82 27.31 -21.84
N LEU A 222 -13.52 26.17 -21.72
CA LEU A 222 -14.83 25.97 -22.32
C LEU A 222 -15.87 26.99 -21.79
N ASN A 223 -15.79 27.34 -20.51
CA ASN A 223 -16.65 28.37 -19.93
C ASN A 223 -16.33 29.77 -20.49
N SER A 224 -15.05 30.10 -20.66
CA SER A 224 -14.59 31.35 -21.30
C SER A 224 -15.11 31.47 -22.74
N ILE A 225 -14.98 30.38 -23.52
CA ILE A 225 -15.51 30.30 -24.88
C ILE A 225 -17.02 30.51 -24.91
N SER A 226 -17.75 29.81 -24.03
CA SER A 226 -19.22 29.91 -23.92
C SER A 226 -19.67 31.33 -23.53
N ARG A 227 -18.94 31.99 -22.60
CA ARG A 227 -19.20 33.39 -22.22
C ARG A 227 -18.98 34.34 -23.39
N THR A 228 -17.87 34.23 -24.10
CA THR A 228 -17.55 35.00 -25.30
C THR A 228 -18.61 34.81 -26.37
N ASN A 229 -19.05 33.56 -26.59
CA ASN A 229 -20.13 33.27 -27.54
C ASN A 229 -21.46 33.92 -27.16
N ARG A 230 -21.86 33.83 -25.87
CA ARG A 230 -23.07 34.46 -25.38
C ARG A 230 -23.03 35.99 -25.59
N ASP A 231 -21.89 36.61 -25.30
CA ASP A 231 -21.71 38.06 -25.48
C ASP A 231 -21.79 38.45 -26.97
N ALA A 232 -21.17 37.65 -27.86
CA ALA A 232 -21.28 37.85 -29.31
C ALA A 232 -22.73 37.74 -29.79
N MET A 233 -23.46 36.69 -29.40
CA MET A 233 -24.86 36.48 -29.78
C MET A 233 -25.79 37.55 -29.20
N GLN A 234 -25.51 38.03 -27.99
CA GLN A 234 -26.24 39.16 -27.41
C GLN A 234 -26.02 40.44 -28.24
N ASN A 235 -24.80 40.71 -28.69
CA ASN A 235 -24.49 41.85 -29.56
C ASN A 235 -25.15 41.73 -30.91
N HIS A 236 -25.12 40.55 -31.56
CA HIS A 236 -25.83 40.31 -32.82
C HIS A 236 -27.34 40.53 -32.66
N TYR A 237 -27.95 40.01 -31.59
CA TYR A 237 -29.38 40.26 -31.32
C TYR A 237 -29.71 41.73 -31.12
N ASN A 238 -28.88 42.47 -30.36
CA ASN A 238 -29.05 43.91 -30.16
C ASN A 238 -28.95 44.71 -31.46
N ASN A 239 -28.02 44.31 -32.33
CA ASN A 239 -27.86 44.90 -33.67
C ASN A 239 -29.07 44.58 -34.56
N ALA A 240 -29.54 43.33 -34.54
CA ALA A 240 -30.71 42.89 -35.28
C ALA A 240 -31.98 43.67 -34.85
N LEU A 241 -32.17 43.99 -33.55
CA LEU A 241 -33.24 44.83 -33.07
C LEU A 241 -33.20 46.25 -33.67
N LYS A 242 -31.99 46.81 -33.80
CA LYS A 242 -31.83 48.16 -34.42
C LYS A 242 -32.14 48.12 -35.90
N LEU A 243 -31.67 47.09 -36.61
CA LEU A 243 -31.89 46.93 -38.04
C LEU A 243 -33.40 46.66 -38.36
N GLU A 244 -34.07 45.82 -37.55
CA GLU A 244 -35.52 45.59 -37.71
C GLU A 244 -36.32 46.91 -37.53
N ARG A 245 -36.01 47.70 -36.49
CA ARG A 245 -36.66 48.99 -36.25
C ARG A 245 -36.43 49.99 -37.37
N ALA A 246 -35.28 49.94 -38.03
CA ALA A 246 -34.92 50.72 -39.18
C ALA A 246 -35.48 50.17 -40.51
N GLY A 247 -36.11 48.99 -40.50
CA GLY A 247 -36.70 48.35 -41.69
C GLY A 247 -35.75 47.65 -42.59
N PHE A 248 -34.46 47.46 -42.18
CA PHE A 248 -33.44 46.78 -42.98
C PHE A 248 -33.54 45.27 -42.92
N ILE A 249 -34.09 44.69 -41.87
CA ILE A 249 -34.25 43.22 -41.71
C ILE A 249 -35.67 42.86 -41.34
N SER A 250 -36.09 41.64 -41.64
CA SER A 250 -37.39 41.09 -41.26
C SER A 250 -37.43 40.69 -39.77
N LYS A 251 -38.62 40.64 -39.19
CA LYS A 251 -38.86 40.06 -37.86
C LYS A 251 -38.33 38.63 -37.75
N GLY A 252 -38.45 37.82 -38.82
CA GLY A 252 -37.95 36.46 -38.84
C GLY A 252 -36.41 36.37 -38.66
N GLN A 253 -35.65 37.25 -39.32
CA GLN A 253 -34.20 37.33 -39.17
C GLN A 253 -33.80 37.75 -37.74
N ARG A 254 -34.49 38.75 -37.15
CA ARG A 254 -34.27 39.11 -35.74
C ARG A 254 -34.57 37.96 -34.78
N MET A 255 -35.65 37.16 -35.02
CA MET A 255 -36.01 36.01 -34.21
C MET A 255 -34.96 34.89 -34.30
N GLN A 256 -34.24 34.72 -35.43
CA GLN A 256 -33.12 33.80 -35.52
C GLN A 256 -31.99 34.17 -34.55
N PHE A 257 -31.62 35.45 -34.47
CA PHE A 257 -30.63 35.91 -33.47
C PHE A 257 -31.14 35.78 -32.03
N GLU A 258 -32.44 35.92 -31.77
CA GLU A 258 -33.03 35.71 -30.46
C GLU A 258 -32.86 34.21 -30.00
N VAL A 259 -33.15 33.26 -30.90
CA VAL A 259 -32.96 31.83 -30.66
C VAL A 259 -31.48 31.51 -30.43
N ALA A 260 -30.57 32.04 -31.26
CA ALA A 260 -29.13 31.84 -31.14
C ALA A 260 -28.62 32.40 -29.79
N ARG A 261 -29.05 33.58 -29.35
CA ARG A 261 -28.73 34.15 -28.04
C ARG A 261 -29.21 33.24 -26.90
N ASN A 262 -30.46 32.77 -26.94
CA ASN A 262 -31.00 31.88 -25.91
C ASN A 262 -30.24 30.54 -25.83
N ASN A 263 -29.85 30.01 -26.98
CA ASN A 263 -29.00 28.78 -27.04
C ASN A 263 -27.62 29.04 -26.45
N ALA A 264 -27.01 30.19 -26.74
CA ALA A 264 -25.70 30.55 -26.17
C ALA A 264 -25.78 30.78 -24.65
N GLU A 265 -26.87 31.40 -24.16
CA GLU A 265 -27.09 31.52 -22.70
C GLU A 265 -27.21 30.17 -22.02
N ARG A 266 -27.99 29.22 -22.59
CA ARG A 266 -28.10 27.85 -22.07
C ARG A 266 -26.74 27.13 -22.09
N ALA A 267 -25.95 27.30 -23.14
CA ALA A 267 -24.61 26.71 -23.24
C ALA A 267 -23.68 27.27 -22.15
N LEU A 268 -23.74 28.56 -21.86
CA LEU A 268 -22.99 29.19 -20.77
C LEU A 268 -23.39 28.61 -19.40
N GLN A 269 -24.68 28.50 -19.09
CA GLN A 269 -25.14 27.93 -17.83
C GLN A 269 -24.65 26.49 -17.64
N ASN A 270 -24.72 25.67 -18.69
CA ASN A 270 -24.20 24.29 -18.64
C ASN A 270 -22.67 24.25 -18.41
N SER A 271 -21.92 25.13 -19.08
CA SER A 271 -20.46 25.17 -18.90
C SER A 271 -20.05 25.70 -17.53
N GLN A 272 -20.82 26.60 -16.92
CA GLN A 272 -20.64 27.06 -15.54
C GLN A 272 -20.83 25.91 -14.55
N ALA A 273 -21.90 25.12 -14.70
CA ALA A 273 -22.15 23.96 -13.83
C ALA A 273 -21.03 22.92 -13.94
N ASN A 274 -20.52 22.66 -15.15
CA ASN A 274 -19.40 21.73 -15.36
C ASN A 274 -18.09 22.26 -14.72
N LEU A 275 -17.84 23.57 -14.82
CA LEU A 275 -16.68 24.20 -14.18
C LEU A 275 -16.78 24.10 -12.65
N GLU A 276 -17.94 24.38 -12.08
CA GLU A 276 -18.15 24.26 -10.63
C GLU A 276 -17.94 22.80 -10.15
N ALA A 277 -18.48 21.83 -10.88
CA ALA A 277 -18.29 20.41 -10.56
C ALA A 277 -16.80 19.99 -10.62
N SER A 278 -16.07 20.44 -11.66
CA SER A 278 -14.64 20.12 -11.79
C SER A 278 -13.78 20.81 -10.71
N ARG A 279 -14.11 22.04 -10.33
CA ARG A 279 -13.46 22.76 -9.22
C ARG A 279 -13.69 22.03 -7.89
N PHE A 280 -14.92 21.61 -7.63
CA PHE A 280 -15.25 20.87 -6.42
C PHE A 280 -14.46 19.55 -6.34
N GLN A 281 -14.35 18.82 -7.46
CA GLN A 281 -13.56 17.60 -7.53
C GLN A 281 -12.07 17.86 -7.22
N LEU A 282 -11.49 18.92 -7.80
CA LEU A 282 -10.11 19.33 -7.55
C LEU A 282 -9.90 19.75 -6.09
N GLN A 283 -10.82 20.56 -5.53
CA GLN A 283 -10.77 20.98 -4.12
C GLN A 283 -10.84 19.80 -3.15
N ASN A 284 -11.69 18.79 -3.43
CA ASN A 284 -11.76 17.58 -2.62
C ASN A 284 -10.44 16.80 -2.66
N LEU A 285 -9.82 16.68 -3.83
CA LEU A 285 -8.53 16.03 -3.99
C LEU A 285 -7.43 16.77 -3.21
N LEU A 286 -7.52 18.10 -3.14
CA LEU A 286 -6.62 18.98 -2.38
C LEU A 286 -7.09 19.22 -0.93
N LYS A 287 -7.90 18.33 -0.34
CA LYS A 287 -8.41 18.44 1.04
C LYS A 287 -9.07 19.78 1.32
N GLN A 288 -9.94 20.20 0.43
CA GLN A 288 -10.72 21.45 0.53
C GLN A 288 -9.90 22.74 0.59
N GLN A 289 -8.66 22.73 0.07
CA GLN A 289 -7.97 23.99 -0.20
C GLN A 289 -8.78 24.83 -1.17
N THR A 290 -8.95 26.12 -0.85
CA THR A 290 -9.62 27.05 -1.75
C THR A 290 -8.77 27.28 -2.98
N VAL A 291 -9.30 26.91 -4.15
CA VAL A 291 -8.64 27.10 -5.44
C VAL A 291 -9.42 28.18 -6.18
N ASP A 292 -8.94 29.42 -6.11
CA ASP A 292 -9.61 30.54 -6.76
C ASP A 292 -9.24 30.64 -8.24
N SER A 293 -7.98 30.40 -8.58
CA SER A 293 -7.52 30.37 -9.97
C SER A 293 -6.37 29.36 -10.16
N LEU A 294 -6.28 28.84 -11.39
CA LEU A 294 -5.23 27.91 -11.82
C LEU A 294 -4.26 28.63 -12.75
N ASN A 295 -2.96 28.54 -12.46
CA ASN A 295 -1.92 29.29 -13.19
C ASN A 295 -1.32 28.52 -14.37
N THR A 296 -1.34 27.19 -14.34
CA THR A 296 -0.77 26.38 -15.41
C THR A 296 -1.83 26.09 -16.46
N PRO A 297 -1.79 26.71 -17.65
CA PRO A 297 -2.80 26.49 -18.68
C PRO A 297 -2.65 25.13 -19.36
N LEU A 298 -3.64 24.74 -20.15
CA LEU A 298 -3.53 23.63 -21.08
C LEU A 298 -2.37 23.87 -22.05
N PHE A 299 -1.65 22.81 -22.42
CA PHE A 299 -0.48 22.93 -23.27
C PHE A 299 -0.34 21.79 -24.26
N ILE A 300 0.42 22.01 -25.31
CA ILE A 300 0.89 21.01 -26.28
C ILE A 300 2.35 21.32 -26.61
N ASN A 301 3.21 20.30 -26.56
CA ASN A 301 4.54 20.39 -27.12
C ASN A 301 4.48 20.07 -28.62
N SER A 302 4.93 20.99 -29.46
CA SER A 302 4.68 20.90 -30.91
C SER A 302 5.75 20.08 -31.66
N GLN A 303 6.96 19.97 -31.14
CA GLN A 303 8.11 19.40 -31.83
C GLN A 303 8.79 18.26 -31.10
N GLN A 304 8.82 18.25 -29.76
CA GLN A 304 9.50 17.25 -28.96
C GLN A 304 8.51 16.23 -28.41
N SER A 305 8.45 15.07 -29.01
CA SER A 305 7.76 13.91 -28.45
C SER A 305 8.78 12.95 -27.85
N PRO A 306 8.48 12.26 -26.73
CA PRO A 306 9.32 11.16 -26.28
C PRO A 306 9.48 10.13 -27.40
N VAL A 307 10.67 9.56 -27.56
CA VAL A 307 10.90 8.54 -28.60
C VAL A 307 10.33 7.21 -28.13
N LEU A 308 9.33 6.68 -28.82
CA LEU A 308 8.65 5.43 -28.45
C LEU A 308 9.63 4.26 -28.30
N ALA A 309 10.57 4.12 -29.24
CA ALA A 309 11.56 3.04 -29.20
C ALA A 309 12.42 3.07 -27.93
N GLN A 310 12.79 4.27 -27.46
CA GLN A 310 13.53 4.42 -26.21
C GLN A 310 12.67 4.06 -24.98
N LEU A 311 11.42 4.50 -24.96
CA LEU A 311 10.48 4.15 -23.88
C LEU A 311 10.25 2.63 -23.81
N MET A 312 10.04 2.00 -24.97
CA MET A 312 9.86 0.55 -25.08
C MET A 312 11.11 -0.24 -24.68
N ALA A 313 12.30 0.30 -24.83
CA ALA A 313 13.54 -0.35 -24.40
C ALA A 313 13.76 -0.26 -22.89
N THR A 314 13.31 0.81 -22.23
CA THR A 314 13.64 1.10 -20.84
C THR A 314 12.49 0.83 -19.84
N TYR A 315 11.23 0.70 -20.29
CA TYR A 315 10.07 0.48 -19.41
C TYR A 315 10.20 -0.76 -18.51
N PRO A 316 10.82 -1.88 -18.90
CA PRO A 316 10.87 -3.07 -18.04
C PRO A 316 11.60 -2.82 -16.72
N GLU A 317 12.57 -1.88 -16.71
CA GLU A 317 13.35 -1.51 -15.54
C GLU A 317 12.75 -0.31 -14.80
N GLN A 318 12.07 0.58 -15.52
CA GLN A 318 11.52 1.81 -14.96
C GLN A 318 10.14 1.62 -14.34
N SER A 319 9.28 0.81 -14.96
CA SER A 319 7.90 0.64 -14.53
C SER A 319 7.79 0.05 -13.12
N THR A 320 7.23 0.84 -12.20
CA THR A 320 6.96 0.44 -10.82
C THR A 320 6.10 -0.83 -10.77
N LEU A 321 5.12 -0.95 -11.67
CA LEU A 321 4.22 -2.10 -11.72
C LEU A 321 4.96 -3.40 -12.12
N ILE A 322 5.86 -3.34 -13.11
CA ILE A 322 6.66 -4.52 -13.51
C ILE A 322 7.58 -4.94 -12.37
N ARG A 323 8.28 -3.99 -11.75
CA ARG A 323 9.15 -4.27 -10.60
C ARG A 323 8.38 -4.91 -9.45
N LYS A 324 7.15 -4.50 -9.22
CA LYS A 324 6.25 -5.11 -8.23
C LYS A 324 5.92 -6.56 -8.61
N MET A 325 5.55 -6.85 -9.86
CA MET A 325 5.26 -8.22 -10.33
C MET A 325 6.50 -9.12 -10.25
N GLN A 326 7.67 -8.59 -10.55
CA GLN A 326 8.94 -9.30 -10.35
C GLN A 326 9.18 -9.63 -8.85
N THR A 327 8.86 -8.70 -7.96
CA THR A 327 8.96 -8.92 -6.51
C THR A 327 7.97 -9.99 -6.04
N ASP A 328 6.76 -10.03 -6.59
CA ASP A 328 5.79 -11.11 -6.32
C ASP A 328 6.31 -12.48 -6.81
N THR A 329 7.03 -12.52 -7.93
CA THR A 329 7.70 -13.75 -8.40
C THR A 329 8.82 -14.18 -7.44
N LEU A 330 9.62 -13.24 -6.91
CA LEU A 330 10.63 -13.54 -5.88
C LEU A 330 10.01 -14.05 -4.59
N LEU A 331 8.87 -13.51 -4.15
CA LEU A 331 8.12 -14.05 -3.00
C LEU A 331 7.67 -15.50 -3.23
N ALA A 332 7.18 -15.79 -4.43
CA ALA A 332 6.78 -17.14 -4.79
C ALA A 332 8.00 -18.11 -4.82
N GLU A 333 9.17 -17.67 -5.27
CA GLU A 333 10.41 -18.45 -5.22
C GLU A 333 10.84 -18.76 -3.78
N GLU A 334 10.80 -17.74 -2.90
CA GLU A 334 11.13 -17.96 -1.48
C GLU A 334 10.12 -18.89 -0.80
N ASN A 335 8.84 -18.84 -1.19
CA ASN A 335 7.87 -19.82 -0.71
C ASN A 335 8.20 -21.25 -1.14
N VAL A 336 8.66 -21.47 -2.38
CA VAL A 336 9.16 -22.78 -2.82
C VAL A 336 10.33 -23.24 -1.95
N ARG A 337 11.28 -22.34 -1.65
CA ARG A 337 12.41 -22.63 -0.77
C ARG A 337 11.96 -22.98 0.65
N ALA A 338 10.99 -22.24 1.20
CA ALA A 338 10.41 -22.51 2.51
C ALA A 338 9.70 -23.88 2.57
N GLN A 339 8.91 -24.25 1.53
CA GLN A 339 8.28 -25.57 1.45
C GLN A 339 9.32 -26.70 1.34
N ASN A 340 10.42 -26.49 0.61
CA ASN A 340 11.53 -27.44 0.56
C ASN A 340 12.28 -27.55 1.91
N ALA A 341 12.45 -26.43 2.62
CA ALA A 341 13.04 -26.40 3.94
C ALA A 341 12.22 -27.22 4.96
N ALA A 342 10.89 -27.19 4.88
CA ALA A 342 9.98 -27.93 5.74
C ALA A 342 10.05 -29.46 5.56
N LYS A 343 10.74 -29.96 4.53
CA LYS A 343 11.04 -31.41 4.35
C LYS A 343 12.29 -31.85 5.07
N LYS A 344 13.12 -30.92 5.53
CA LYS A 344 14.41 -31.23 6.17
C LYS A 344 14.26 -31.32 7.69
N PRO A 345 15.17 -31.99 8.41
CA PRO A 345 15.17 -32.01 9.88
C PRO A 345 15.41 -30.60 10.44
N SER A 346 15.00 -30.38 11.68
CA SER A 346 15.35 -29.20 12.47
C SER A 346 16.11 -29.60 13.72
N ILE A 347 17.09 -28.81 14.13
CA ILE A 347 17.92 -29.02 15.30
C ILE A 347 17.86 -27.78 16.17
N PHE A 348 17.55 -27.95 17.44
CA PHE A 348 17.43 -26.89 18.44
C PHE A 348 18.34 -27.16 19.62
N ALA A 349 19.00 -26.15 20.14
CA ALA A 349 19.53 -26.15 21.49
C ALA A 349 18.44 -25.67 22.42
N PHE A 350 18.32 -26.27 23.59
CA PHE A 350 17.39 -25.88 24.62
C PHE A 350 18.05 -25.92 25.98
N GLY A 351 17.52 -25.09 26.88
CA GLY A 351 17.87 -25.07 28.29
C GLY A 351 16.66 -24.65 29.11
N GLU A 352 16.52 -25.22 30.28
CA GLU A 352 15.49 -24.84 31.26
C GLU A 352 16.13 -24.76 32.65
N TYR A 353 15.84 -23.71 33.39
CA TYR A 353 16.27 -23.47 34.76
C TYR A 353 15.06 -23.20 35.63
N SER A 354 14.90 -23.98 36.70
CA SER A 354 13.81 -23.79 37.68
C SER A 354 14.21 -22.73 38.71
N LEU A 355 13.28 -21.83 39.00
CA LEU A 355 13.42 -20.79 39.99
C LEU A 355 12.83 -21.20 41.36
N ASP A 356 12.48 -22.49 41.52
CA ASP A 356 12.06 -23.07 42.82
C ASP A 356 13.25 -23.29 43.74
N GLU A 357 13.00 -23.79 44.94
CA GLU A 357 14.02 -24.04 45.96
C GLU A 357 15.06 -25.07 45.53
N GLN A 358 14.71 -25.96 44.60
CA GLN A 358 15.57 -27.05 44.13
C GLN A 358 16.53 -26.60 43.04
N GLN A 359 16.27 -25.47 42.34
CA GLN A 359 17.13 -24.88 41.29
C GLN A 359 17.53 -25.87 40.19
N ASN A 360 16.65 -26.78 39.80
CA ASN A 360 16.92 -27.81 38.80
C ASN A 360 17.15 -27.17 37.43
N TRP A 361 18.05 -27.73 36.65
CA TRP A 361 18.31 -27.25 35.28
C TRP A 361 18.55 -28.42 34.32
N ILE A 362 18.22 -28.17 33.06
CA ILE A 362 18.52 -29.07 31.96
C ILE A 362 19.05 -28.25 30.78
N ILE A 363 20.05 -28.77 30.09
CA ILE A 363 20.55 -28.21 28.84
C ILE A 363 20.77 -29.35 27.86
N GLY A 364 20.45 -29.13 26.60
CA GLY A 364 20.59 -30.17 25.60
C GLY A 364 20.35 -29.69 24.18
N MET A 365 20.41 -30.67 23.26
CA MET A 365 20.04 -30.46 21.87
C MET A 365 18.97 -31.48 21.47
N ALA A 366 17.98 -31.01 20.70
CA ALA A 366 16.94 -31.87 20.17
C ALA A 366 16.94 -31.78 18.63
N ALA A 367 16.87 -32.92 17.98
CA ALA A 367 16.66 -33.01 16.53
C ALA A 367 15.24 -33.51 16.27
N ARG A 368 14.53 -32.82 15.40
CA ARG A 368 13.14 -33.15 15.02
C ARG A 368 13.06 -33.39 13.52
N TYR A 369 12.65 -34.59 13.14
CA TYR A 369 12.35 -34.92 11.75
C TYR A 369 10.93 -35.51 11.67
N ASN A 370 10.07 -34.86 10.89
CA ASN A 370 8.70 -35.31 10.75
C ASN A 370 8.60 -36.36 9.64
N LEU A 371 8.43 -37.64 10.03
CA LEU A 371 8.28 -38.76 9.11
C LEU A 371 6.92 -38.82 8.44
N PHE A 372 5.85 -38.51 9.19
CA PHE A 372 4.48 -38.51 8.69
C PHE A 372 3.65 -37.43 9.41
N SER A 373 2.96 -36.62 8.68
CA SER A 373 2.13 -35.51 9.23
C SER A 373 0.69 -35.51 8.72
N GLY A 374 0.29 -36.52 7.94
CA GLY A 374 -1.00 -36.52 7.23
C GLY A 374 -1.04 -35.53 6.05
N ILE A 375 -0.01 -34.70 5.86
CA ILE A 375 0.09 -33.72 4.78
C ILE A 375 1.21 -34.16 3.83
N ASP A 376 0.89 -34.30 2.54
CA ASP A 376 1.86 -34.58 1.49
C ASP A 376 2.73 -33.34 1.23
N LYS A 377 3.94 -33.34 1.80
CA LYS A 377 4.92 -32.25 1.66
C LYS A 377 5.41 -32.11 0.22
N GLN A 378 5.43 -33.21 -0.55
CA GLN A 378 5.85 -33.14 -1.96
C GLN A 378 4.84 -32.42 -2.81
N LYS A 379 3.54 -32.69 -2.61
CA LYS A 379 2.47 -31.95 -3.27
C LYS A 379 2.45 -30.47 -2.89
N LYS A 380 2.80 -30.11 -1.64
CA LYS A 380 2.96 -28.71 -1.24
C LYS A 380 4.07 -28.00 -2.00
N VAL A 381 5.20 -28.67 -2.23
CA VAL A 381 6.29 -28.11 -3.05
C VAL A 381 5.83 -27.94 -4.50
N GLN A 382 5.18 -28.96 -5.09
CA GLN A 382 4.66 -28.88 -6.45
C GLN A 382 3.64 -27.74 -6.58
N ALA A 383 2.76 -27.57 -5.61
CA ALA A 383 1.80 -26.45 -5.59
C ALA A 383 2.52 -25.08 -5.54
N ALA A 384 3.57 -24.96 -4.72
CA ALA A 384 4.36 -23.74 -4.64
C ALA A 384 5.12 -23.45 -5.95
N GLU A 385 5.63 -24.48 -6.63
CA GLU A 385 6.25 -24.34 -7.95
C GLU A 385 5.27 -23.86 -9.02
N LEU A 386 4.02 -24.38 -9.01
CA LEU A 386 2.96 -23.91 -9.89
C LEU A 386 2.57 -22.45 -9.58
N GLN A 387 2.54 -22.07 -8.30
CA GLN A 387 2.31 -20.67 -7.91
C GLN A 387 3.43 -19.74 -8.40
N ARG A 388 4.69 -20.16 -8.29
CA ARG A 388 5.83 -19.42 -8.85
C ARG A 388 5.72 -19.28 -10.38
N TYR A 389 5.36 -20.35 -11.08
CA TYR A 389 5.15 -20.32 -12.52
C TYR A 389 4.01 -19.36 -12.90
N ALA A 390 2.89 -19.40 -12.16
CA ALA A 390 1.77 -18.48 -12.37
C ALA A 390 2.16 -17.01 -12.13
N ALA A 391 2.97 -16.72 -11.10
CA ALA A 391 3.50 -15.37 -10.84
C ALA A 391 4.40 -14.88 -11.99
N GLY A 392 5.23 -15.75 -12.55
CA GLY A 392 6.02 -15.44 -13.75
C GLY A 392 5.16 -15.08 -14.96
N LEU A 393 4.13 -15.88 -15.22
CA LEU A 393 3.18 -15.60 -16.32
C LEU A 393 2.41 -14.29 -16.09
N ALA A 394 2.03 -13.97 -14.85
CA ALA A 394 1.41 -12.70 -14.50
C ALA A 394 2.35 -11.52 -14.78
N THR A 395 3.65 -11.67 -14.53
CA THR A 395 4.66 -10.66 -14.88
C THR A 395 4.72 -10.43 -16.39
N GLU A 396 4.77 -11.49 -17.20
CA GLU A 396 4.79 -11.37 -18.67
C GLU A 396 3.48 -10.76 -19.22
N ARG A 397 2.34 -11.14 -18.65
CA ARG A 397 1.05 -10.52 -18.99
C ARG A 397 1.04 -9.02 -18.69
N THR A 398 1.57 -8.61 -17.54
CA THR A 398 1.67 -7.19 -17.17
C THR A 398 2.57 -6.42 -18.14
N LYS A 399 3.68 -7.01 -18.61
CA LYS A 399 4.51 -6.38 -19.64
C LYS A 399 3.72 -6.12 -20.93
N GLN A 400 2.97 -7.10 -21.42
CA GLN A 400 2.12 -6.93 -22.60
C GLN A 400 1.09 -5.81 -22.42
N GLU A 401 0.49 -5.70 -21.25
CA GLU A 401 -0.49 -4.64 -20.95
C GLU A 401 0.17 -3.25 -20.94
N ILE A 402 1.37 -3.14 -20.38
CA ILE A 402 2.12 -1.88 -20.38
C ILE A 402 2.55 -1.51 -21.79
N GLU A 403 3.04 -2.44 -22.59
CA GLU A 403 3.36 -2.21 -24.01
C GLU A 403 2.16 -1.66 -24.77
N ASN A 404 0.99 -2.23 -24.57
CA ASN A 404 -0.24 -1.73 -25.18
C ASN A 404 -0.59 -0.30 -24.72
N ILE A 405 -0.42 -0.01 -23.44
CA ILE A 405 -0.63 1.34 -22.89
C ILE A 405 0.35 2.33 -23.51
N LEU A 406 1.64 1.99 -23.56
CA LEU A 406 2.68 2.84 -24.13
C LEU A 406 2.40 3.14 -25.60
N PHE A 407 2.11 2.12 -26.40
CA PHE A 407 1.81 2.29 -27.81
C PHE A 407 0.54 3.12 -28.05
N LYS A 408 -0.54 2.82 -27.31
CA LYS A 408 -1.80 3.56 -27.41
C LYS A 408 -1.60 5.03 -27.03
N SER A 409 -1.01 5.29 -25.88
CA SER A 409 -0.80 6.64 -25.38
C SER A 409 0.13 7.46 -26.28
N TYR A 410 1.15 6.85 -26.82
CA TYR A 410 2.02 7.49 -27.81
C TYR A 410 1.29 7.83 -29.11
N SER A 411 0.44 6.92 -29.62
CA SER A 411 -0.37 7.16 -30.80
C SER A 411 -1.37 8.30 -30.59
N GLU A 412 -2.00 8.35 -29.44
CA GLU A 412 -2.93 9.43 -29.06
C GLU A 412 -2.20 10.78 -28.92
N LEU A 413 -1.01 10.77 -28.30
CA LEU A 413 -0.17 11.96 -28.14
C LEU A 413 0.24 12.54 -29.50
N THR A 414 0.76 11.71 -30.41
CA THR A 414 1.17 12.14 -31.75
C THR A 414 -0.01 12.59 -32.60
N SER A 415 -1.16 11.92 -32.46
CA SER A 415 -2.42 12.34 -33.10
C SER A 415 -2.87 13.73 -32.62
N ALA A 416 -2.77 13.99 -31.30
CA ALA A 416 -3.12 15.30 -30.75
C ALA A 416 -2.19 16.42 -31.25
N GLN A 417 -0.88 16.15 -31.40
CA GLN A 417 0.09 17.09 -31.98
C GLN A 417 -0.25 17.42 -33.43
N ASN A 418 -0.52 16.39 -34.26
CA ASN A 418 -0.90 16.57 -35.65
C ASN A 418 -2.23 17.34 -35.81
N SER A 419 -3.23 17.00 -34.98
CA SER A 419 -4.52 17.67 -34.95
C SER A 419 -4.39 19.13 -34.56
N HIS A 420 -3.53 19.47 -33.60
CA HIS A 420 -3.30 20.86 -33.18
C HIS A 420 -2.88 21.74 -34.34
N ARG A 421 -1.96 21.31 -35.17
CA ARG A 421 -1.50 22.05 -36.34
C ARG A 421 -2.62 22.35 -37.32
N LEU A 422 -3.48 21.35 -37.60
CA LEU A 422 -4.64 21.52 -38.48
C LEU A 422 -5.71 22.43 -37.87
N LEU A 423 -5.98 22.29 -36.58
CA LEU A 423 -6.91 23.14 -35.85
C LEU A 423 -6.46 24.60 -35.84
N GLN A 424 -5.16 24.88 -35.73
CA GLN A 424 -4.63 26.25 -35.85
C GLN A 424 -4.88 26.85 -37.25
N GLN A 425 -4.74 26.06 -38.28
CA GLN A 425 -5.03 26.51 -39.67
C GLN A 425 -6.54 26.78 -39.84
N ASN A 426 -7.37 25.84 -39.39
CA ASN A 426 -8.84 25.99 -39.45
C ASN A 426 -9.34 27.16 -38.63
N MET A 427 -8.71 27.45 -37.48
CA MET A 427 -9.06 28.59 -36.64
C MET A 427 -8.89 29.93 -37.35
N ARG A 428 -7.76 30.09 -38.11
CA ARG A 428 -7.50 31.33 -38.89
C ARG A 428 -8.56 31.50 -40.00
N ALA A 429 -8.88 30.39 -40.70
CA ALA A 429 -9.90 30.41 -41.74
C ALA A 429 -11.30 30.71 -41.20
N ALA A 430 -11.66 30.13 -40.02
CA ALA A 430 -12.94 30.39 -39.40
C ALA A 430 -13.09 31.83 -38.88
N GLN A 431 -12.01 32.41 -38.31
CA GLN A 431 -12.01 33.81 -37.90
C GLN A 431 -12.22 34.74 -39.09
N GLU A 432 -11.54 34.51 -40.18
CA GLU A 432 -11.70 35.34 -41.37
C GLU A 432 -13.09 35.14 -42.03
N ASN A 433 -13.59 33.89 -42.08
CA ASN A 433 -14.95 33.63 -42.54
C ASN A 433 -15.98 34.38 -41.68
N LEU A 434 -15.89 34.36 -40.38
CA LEU A 434 -16.81 35.12 -39.53
C LEU A 434 -16.76 36.59 -39.84
N ARG A 435 -15.56 37.18 -39.97
CA ARG A 435 -15.38 38.59 -40.30
C ARG A 435 -16.08 38.95 -41.66
N ILE A 436 -15.91 38.08 -42.66
CA ILE A 436 -16.55 38.25 -43.99
C ILE A 436 -18.08 38.19 -43.84
N GLN A 437 -18.64 37.19 -43.14
CA GLN A 437 -20.08 37.06 -42.97
C GLN A 437 -20.71 38.22 -42.18
N GLU A 438 -20.02 38.71 -41.14
CA GLU A 438 -20.47 39.92 -40.40
C GLU A 438 -20.50 41.15 -41.30
N LEU A 439 -19.47 41.34 -42.12
CA LEU A 439 -19.43 42.47 -43.07
C LEU A 439 -20.53 42.33 -44.14
N SER A 440 -20.69 41.18 -44.76
CA SER A 440 -21.71 40.88 -45.76
C SER A 440 -23.13 41.13 -45.20
N PHE A 441 -23.37 40.70 -43.95
CA PHE A 441 -24.67 40.95 -43.29
C PHE A 441 -24.91 42.41 -43.03
N LYS A 442 -23.87 43.18 -42.66
CA LYS A 442 -23.97 44.63 -42.42
C LYS A 442 -24.28 45.41 -43.70
N GLU A 443 -23.75 44.94 -44.86
CA GLU A 443 -23.95 45.55 -46.16
C GLU A 443 -25.18 44.98 -46.89
N ASP A 444 -26.09 44.27 -46.21
CA ASP A 444 -27.32 43.66 -46.73
C ASP A 444 -27.09 42.62 -47.89
N MET A 445 -25.87 42.06 -47.92
CA MET A 445 -25.46 41.02 -48.91
C MET A 445 -25.43 39.62 -48.30
N GLY A 446 -25.70 39.48 -47.01
CA GLY A 446 -25.63 38.20 -46.26
C GLY A 446 -26.89 37.96 -45.43
N THR A 447 -27.01 36.75 -44.87
CA THR A 447 -28.14 36.36 -44.05
C THR A 447 -27.74 36.24 -42.57
N ALA A 448 -28.72 36.39 -41.68
CA ALA A 448 -28.53 36.14 -40.24
C ALA A 448 -28.00 34.73 -39.97
N THR A 449 -28.46 33.72 -40.69
CA THR A 449 -28.02 32.32 -40.58
C THR A 449 -26.54 32.16 -40.84
N GLN A 450 -26.00 32.82 -41.90
CA GLN A 450 -24.57 32.75 -42.27
C GLN A 450 -23.68 33.30 -41.16
N VAL A 451 -24.07 34.41 -40.52
CA VAL A 451 -23.31 34.96 -39.35
C VAL A 451 -23.37 34.02 -38.18
N ILE A 452 -24.55 33.48 -37.83
CA ILE A 452 -24.73 32.55 -36.72
C ILE A 452 -23.91 31.27 -36.95
N ASP A 453 -23.93 30.70 -38.16
CA ASP A 453 -23.20 29.50 -38.49
C ASP A 453 -21.67 29.70 -38.49
N ALA A 454 -21.20 30.87 -38.97
CA ALA A 454 -19.77 31.22 -38.90
C ALA A 454 -19.29 31.39 -37.46
N GLN A 455 -20.08 32.05 -36.61
CA GLN A 455 -19.77 32.21 -35.19
C GLN A 455 -19.78 30.87 -34.46
N ASN A 456 -20.76 29.99 -34.71
CA ASN A 456 -20.83 28.65 -34.13
C ASN A 456 -19.63 27.79 -34.55
N SER A 457 -19.24 27.82 -35.85
CA SER A 457 -18.08 27.13 -36.37
C SER A 457 -16.78 27.55 -35.66
N LEU A 458 -16.60 28.86 -35.45
CA LEU A 458 -15.46 29.39 -34.72
C LEU A 458 -15.44 28.91 -33.26
N ASN A 459 -16.59 28.88 -32.57
CA ASN A 459 -16.69 28.44 -31.18
C ASN A 459 -16.44 26.93 -31.04
N ILE A 460 -16.94 26.13 -31.96
CA ILE A 460 -16.66 24.68 -32.04
C ILE A 460 -15.15 24.44 -32.15
N LEU A 461 -14.48 25.14 -33.08
CA LEU A 461 -13.02 24.99 -33.26
C LEU A 461 -12.21 25.40 -32.03
N LYS A 462 -12.62 26.48 -31.33
CA LYS A 462 -12.01 26.85 -30.04
C LYS A 462 -12.15 25.74 -29.02
N GLY A 463 -13.37 25.18 -28.89
CA GLY A 463 -13.61 24.04 -27.99
C GLY A 463 -12.80 22.80 -28.33
N GLU A 464 -12.69 22.49 -29.65
CA GLU A 464 -11.87 21.38 -30.14
C GLU A 464 -10.38 21.59 -29.86
N MET A 465 -9.86 22.83 -29.94
CA MET A 465 -8.48 23.14 -29.56
C MET A 465 -8.22 22.86 -28.07
N ALA A 466 -9.11 23.29 -27.19
CA ALA A 466 -9.00 23.05 -25.75
C ALA A 466 -9.08 21.55 -25.43
N LEU A 467 -10.04 20.84 -26.02
CA LEU A 467 -10.19 19.39 -25.89
C LEU A 467 -8.95 18.62 -26.39
N ASN A 468 -8.40 19.04 -27.54
CA ASN A 468 -7.22 18.42 -28.12
C ASN A 468 -5.98 18.62 -27.23
N ALA A 469 -5.81 19.79 -26.62
CA ALA A 469 -4.75 20.04 -25.66
C ALA A 469 -4.92 19.19 -24.38
N TYR A 470 -6.14 19.05 -23.89
CA TYR A 470 -6.41 18.15 -22.76
C TYR A 470 -6.12 16.69 -23.10
N LYS A 471 -6.51 16.21 -24.29
CA LYS A 471 -6.15 14.86 -24.77
C LYS A 471 -4.64 14.66 -24.82
N TYR A 472 -3.90 15.66 -25.32
CA TYR A 472 -2.43 15.60 -25.33
C TYR A 472 -1.87 15.44 -23.93
N VAL A 473 -2.31 16.26 -22.97
CA VAL A 473 -1.88 16.23 -21.55
C VAL A 473 -2.14 14.85 -20.93
N ILE A 474 -3.32 14.30 -21.13
CA ILE A 474 -3.69 12.99 -20.56
C ILE A 474 -2.91 11.84 -21.24
N SER A 475 -2.73 11.89 -22.55
CA SER A 475 -1.95 10.88 -23.27
C SER A 475 -0.47 10.93 -22.85
N LEU A 476 0.10 12.13 -22.65
CA LEU A 476 1.46 12.28 -22.11
C LEU A 476 1.56 11.72 -20.68
N ALA A 477 0.61 12.04 -19.81
CA ALA A 477 0.60 11.53 -18.45
C ALA A 477 0.47 10.00 -18.42
N SER A 478 -0.41 9.42 -19.23
CA SER A 478 -0.59 7.96 -19.37
C SER A 478 0.67 7.27 -19.91
N LEU A 479 1.32 7.88 -20.89
CA LEU A 479 2.58 7.38 -21.46
C LEU A 479 3.67 7.33 -20.40
N LEU A 480 3.86 8.42 -19.65
CA LEU A 480 4.86 8.51 -18.60
C LEU A 480 4.54 7.60 -17.41
N GLN A 481 3.26 7.45 -17.05
CA GLN A 481 2.83 6.53 -16.00
C GLN A 481 3.11 5.06 -16.38
N GLY A 482 2.75 4.66 -17.59
CA GLY A 482 3.03 3.31 -18.10
C GLY A 482 4.52 3.00 -18.14
N HIS A 483 5.33 3.98 -18.54
CA HIS A 483 6.79 3.89 -18.53
C HIS A 483 7.37 3.84 -17.10
N GLY A 484 6.72 4.47 -16.11
CA GLY A 484 7.21 4.60 -14.73
C GLY A 484 8.03 5.86 -14.48
N SER A 485 7.81 6.92 -15.26
CA SER A 485 8.51 8.21 -15.18
C SER A 485 7.55 9.41 -15.09
N ILE A 486 6.38 9.22 -14.48
CA ILE A 486 5.34 10.26 -14.41
C ILE A 486 5.81 11.51 -13.65
N GLU A 487 6.80 11.41 -12.79
CA GLU A 487 7.45 12.55 -12.11
C GLU A 487 8.11 13.54 -13.08
N GLN A 488 8.41 13.11 -14.33
CA GLN A 488 8.97 13.96 -15.37
C GLN A 488 7.90 14.80 -16.07
N PHE A 489 6.61 14.58 -15.82
CA PHE A 489 5.53 15.30 -16.48
C PHE A 489 5.68 16.83 -16.40
N LYS A 490 6.06 17.36 -15.23
CA LYS A 490 6.28 18.80 -15.03
C LYS A 490 7.34 19.41 -15.95
N SER A 491 8.33 18.65 -16.39
CA SER A 491 9.36 19.15 -17.31
C SER A 491 8.81 19.45 -18.71
N TYR A 492 7.73 18.77 -19.11
CA TYR A 492 7.08 19.02 -20.40
C TYR A 492 6.27 20.31 -20.41
N ILE A 493 5.81 20.79 -19.27
CA ILE A 493 5.06 22.05 -19.16
C ILE A 493 5.94 23.24 -19.59
N HIS A 494 7.25 23.19 -19.30
CA HIS A 494 8.18 24.31 -19.47
C HIS A 494 9.17 24.11 -20.62
N GLN A 495 8.89 23.20 -21.55
CA GLN A 495 9.75 23.00 -22.72
C GLN A 495 9.70 24.21 -23.66
N PRO A 496 10.78 24.49 -24.40
CA PRO A 496 10.84 25.65 -25.30
C PRO A 496 9.80 25.65 -26.43
N ASP A 497 9.33 24.47 -26.82
CA ASP A 497 8.33 24.26 -27.87
C ASP A 497 6.88 24.18 -27.35
N THR A 498 6.68 24.48 -26.07
CA THR A 498 5.35 24.45 -25.45
C THR A 498 4.46 25.55 -25.96
N VAL A 499 3.31 25.17 -26.50
CA VAL A 499 2.24 26.09 -26.90
C VAL A 499 1.12 26.02 -25.86
N TYR A 500 0.84 27.13 -25.21
CA TYR A 500 -0.24 27.22 -24.22
C TYR A 500 -1.57 27.58 -24.88
N ILE A 501 -2.66 26.95 -24.46
CA ILE A 501 -4.03 27.23 -24.87
C ILE A 501 -4.67 28.06 -23.77
N ARG A 502 -5.12 29.27 -24.15
CA ARG A 502 -5.76 30.26 -23.26
C ARG A 502 -6.99 30.85 -23.91
#